data_e369dc3c1df64cd998ea7255d99cebff
#
_entry.id   e369dc3c1df64cd998ea7255d99cebff
#
_cell.length_a   1.000
_cell.length_b   1.000
_cell.length_c   1.000
_cell.angle_alpha   90.00
_cell.angle_beta   90.00
_cell.angle_gamma   90.00
#
_symmetry.space_group_name_H-M   'P 1'
#
loop_
_entity.id
_entity.type
_entity.pdbx_description
1 polymer ?
#
loop_
_entity_poly.entity_id
_entity_poly.type
_entity_poly.pdbx_seq_one_letter_code
_entity_poly.pdbx_strand_id
1 'polypeptide(L)'
;MNIPENSPLGRSSAYIDQYDASLLFPIARAPKRSEIGIEAETPFFGADMWTAFELSWLGARGKPQVAIAHFTVPCETLNIIESKSFKLYLNSFNNTRFATVDEVKARLRADLSAAVWRDALGVPGDAAASPAPPPSIGVKILLPEEFDREPVVELDGLSLDRLDLECSRYTPAPDLLRVIDNEAPVSEVLTSNLLKSNCLVTGQPDWGSVQIRYSGAPIDQEGLLQYLVSYRNHNEFHEQCVERIFMDLWTRCQPVRLAVYARYTRRGGLDINPFRTSYPQALPGNTRTARQ
;
A
#
# COMPACT_ATOMS: atom_id res chain seq x y z
N MET A 1 4.14 7.42 21.23
CA MET A 1 4.16 6.54 20.03
C MET A 1 2.73 6.42 19.50
N ASN A 2 2.51 6.69 18.21
CA ASN A 2 1.19 6.52 17.60
C ASN A 2 0.95 5.04 17.35
N ILE A 3 0.12 4.42 18.17
CA ILE A 3 -0.32 3.03 18.00
C ILE A 3 -1.67 3.00 17.25
N PRO A 4 -1.97 1.95 16.47
CA PRO A 4 -3.18 1.88 15.64
C PRO A 4 -4.48 2.12 16.41
N GLU A 5 -4.57 1.68 17.66
CA GLU A 5 -5.73 1.80 18.53
C GLU A 5 -6.06 3.27 18.89
N ASN A 6 -5.08 4.17 18.81
CA ASN A 6 -5.28 5.60 19.06
C ASN A 6 -5.70 6.38 17.82
N SER A 7 -5.73 5.72 16.64
CA SER A 7 -6.14 6.36 15.39
C SER A 7 -7.63 6.73 15.38
N PRO A 8 -8.09 7.60 14.48
CA PRO A 8 -9.52 7.89 14.27
C PRO A 8 -10.31 6.71 13.71
N LEU A 9 -9.63 5.64 13.29
CA LEU A 9 -10.24 4.45 12.69
C LEU A 9 -11.19 3.78 13.69
N GLY A 10 -12.40 3.43 13.26
CA GLY A 10 -13.43 2.81 14.11
C GLY A 10 -14.15 3.77 15.06
N ARG A 11 -13.77 5.06 15.12
CA ARG A 11 -14.40 6.08 15.98
C ARG A 11 -15.29 7.00 15.16
N SER A 12 -16.29 7.62 15.81
CA SER A 12 -17.00 8.78 15.25
C SER A 12 -16.03 9.95 15.09
N SER A 13 -16.00 10.58 13.92
CA SER A 13 -15.09 11.68 13.61
C SER A 13 -15.88 12.82 13.00
N ALA A 14 -15.57 14.05 13.39
CA ALA A 14 -16.07 15.23 12.68
C ALA A 14 -15.42 15.30 11.29
N TYR A 15 -16.23 15.60 10.27
CA TYR A 15 -15.72 15.90 8.93
C TYR A 15 -15.38 17.37 8.85
N ILE A 16 -14.11 17.70 9.12
CA ILE A 16 -13.57 19.04 8.98
C ILE A 16 -13.41 19.33 7.49
N ASP A 17 -13.91 20.46 7.04
CA ASP A 17 -13.92 20.89 5.64
C ASP A 17 -13.03 22.12 5.36
N GLN A 18 -12.28 22.55 6.36
CA GLN A 18 -11.20 23.54 6.26
C GLN A 18 -9.86 22.86 6.47
N TYR A 19 -8.89 23.22 5.66
CA TYR A 19 -7.58 22.58 5.64
C TYR A 19 -6.96 22.47 7.03
N ASP A 20 -6.57 21.24 7.37
CA ASP A 20 -5.92 20.90 8.63
C ASP A 20 -4.94 19.70 8.46
N ALA A 21 -3.64 19.98 8.46
CA ALA A 21 -2.60 18.96 8.36
C ALA A 21 -2.51 18.05 9.60
N SER A 22 -3.01 18.51 10.75
CA SER A 22 -2.96 17.74 12.01
C SER A 22 -3.87 16.51 12.01
N LEU A 23 -4.74 16.39 11.01
CA LEU A 23 -5.59 15.21 10.83
C LEU A 23 -4.80 13.95 10.39
N LEU A 24 -3.60 14.11 9.82
CA LEU A 24 -2.77 12.97 9.42
C LEU A 24 -2.27 12.21 10.65
N PHE A 25 -2.48 10.89 10.64
CA PHE A 25 -2.04 9.99 11.71
C PHE A 25 -0.99 9.00 11.20
N PRO A 26 0.31 9.29 11.39
CA PRO A 26 1.37 8.38 11.02
C PRO A 26 1.49 7.21 12.01
N ILE A 27 1.75 6.01 11.48
CA ILE A 27 1.96 4.78 12.26
C ILE A 27 3.34 4.22 11.90
N ALA A 28 4.19 3.99 12.90
CA ALA A 28 5.54 3.47 12.70
C ALA A 28 5.53 2.08 12.04
N ARG A 29 6.38 1.90 11.01
CA ARG A 29 6.55 0.60 10.32
C ARG A 29 7.37 -0.39 11.16
N ALA A 30 8.33 0.10 11.96
CA ALA A 30 9.31 -0.72 12.66
C ALA A 30 8.69 -1.84 13.53
N PRO A 31 7.64 -1.63 14.36
CA PRO A 31 7.10 -2.70 15.18
C PRO A 31 6.60 -3.90 14.38
N LYS A 32 5.90 -3.64 13.27
CA LYS A 32 5.38 -4.72 12.42
C LYS A 32 6.45 -5.38 11.55
N ARG A 33 7.46 -4.63 11.17
CA ARG A 33 8.65 -5.17 10.49
C ARG A 33 9.45 -6.11 11.38
N SER A 34 9.63 -5.75 12.66
CA SER A 34 10.28 -6.63 13.64
C SER A 34 9.56 -7.97 13.79
N GLU A 35 8.21 -7.99 13.76
CA GLU A 35 7.43 -9.24 13.81
C GLU A 35 7.71 -10.22 12.63
N ILE A 36 8.21 -9.71 11.52
CA ILE A 36 8.56 -10.50 10.32
C ILE A 36 10.07 -10.58 10.07
N GLY A 37 10.88 -10.28 11.11
CA GLY A 37 12.34 -10.43 11.09
C GLY A 37 13.09 -9.32 10.38
N ILE A 38 12.51 -8.13 10.20
CA ILE A 38 13.17 -6.96 9.63
C ILE A 38 13.56 -6.01 10.76
N GLU A 39 14.85 -6.00 11.13
CA GLU A 39 15.36 -5.25 12.30
C GLU A 39 15.90 -3.86 11.91
N ALA A 40 16.77 -3.75 10.93
CA ALA A 40 17.45 -2.50 10.57
C ALA A 40 17.21 -2.12 9.10
N GLU A 41 17.78 -2.88 8.17
CA GLU A 41 17.63 -2.62 6.74
C GLU A 41 16.52 -3.48 6.14
N THR A 42 15.68 -2.87 5.30
CA THR A 42 14.67 -3.63 4.58
C THR A 42 15.31 -4.44 3.45
N PRO A 43 14.99 -5.75 3.31
CA PRO A 43 15.54 -6.59 2.25
C PRO A 43 14.85 -6.36 0.90
N PHE A 44 14.10 -5.28 0.77
CA PHE A 44 13.32 -4.93 -0.42
C PHE A 44 13.35 -3.43 -0.72
N PHE A 45 13.08 -3.12 -1.96
CA PHE A 45 12.74 -1.80 -2.50
C PHE A 45 11.25 -1.72 -2.78
N GLY A 46 10.72 -0.53 -3.04
CA GLY A 46 9.34 -0.38 -3.49
C GLY A 46 8.63 0.83 -2.93
N ALA A 47 7.31 0.81 -3.04
CA ALA A 47 6.47 1.91 -2.57
C ALA A 47 5.05 1.42 -2.27
N ASP A 48 4.34 2.22 -1.48
CA ASP A 48 2.90 2.13 -1.32
C ASP A 48 2.26 3.14 -2.28
N MET A 49 1.52 2.63 -3.26
CA MET A 49 0.84 3.45 -4.25
C MET A 49 -0.62 3.63 -3.86
N TRP A 50 -1.05 4.87 -3.73
CA TRP A 50 -2.40 5.22 -3.35
C TRP A 50 -3.11 5.94 -4.48
N THR A 51 -4.43 5.75 -4.57
CA THR A 51 -5.31 6.56 -5.39
C THR A 51 -6.40 7.17 -4.53
N ALA A 52 -6.54 8.50 -4.60
CA ALA A 52 -7.67 9.22 -4.03
C ALA A 52 -8.62 9.65 -5.15
N PHE A 53 -9.85 9.14 -5.12
CA PHE A 53 -10.86 9.37 -6.15
C PHE A 53 -11.76 10.58 -5.84
N GLU A 54 -11.68 11.11 -4.63
CA GLU A 54 -12.58 12.15 -4.11
C GLU A 54 -11.84 13.45 -3.74
N LEU A 55 -10.66 13.73 -4.34
CA LEU A 55 -9.94 14.97 -4.06
C LEU A 55 -10.74 16.16 -4.60
N SER A 56 -11.00 17.13 -3.72
CA SER A 56 -11.74 18.36 -4.07
C SER A 56 -11.23 19.55 -3.27
N TRP A 57 -11.33 20.75 -3.86
CA TRP A 57 -11.02 22.03 -3.21
C TRP A 57 -11.79 23.16 -3.89
N LEU A 58 -11.75 24.35 -3.31
CA LEU A 58 -12.28 25.55 -3.95
C LEU A 58 -11.17 26.27 -4.73
N GLY A 59 -11.41 26.57 -5.98
CA GLY A 59 -10.54 27.46 -6.76
C GLY A 59 -10.54 28.89 -6.22
N ALA A 60 -9.68 29.75 -6.77
CA ALA A 60 -9.51 31.15 -6.30
C ALA A 60 -10.81 31.95 -6.17
N ARG A 61 -11.79 31.70 -7.04
CA ARG A 61 -13.11 32.37 -7.03
C ARG A 61 -14.19 31.57 -6.31
N GLY A 62 -13.85 30.47 -5.61
CA GLY A 62 -14.79 29.67 -4.84
C GLY A 62 -15.55 28.60 -5.63
N LYS A 63 -15.30 28.43 -6.94
CA LYS A 63 -15.85 27.32 -7.71
C LYS A 63 -15.18 26.02 -7.28
N PRO A 64 -15.92 24.93 -6.91
CA PRO A 64 -15.34 23.64 -6.60
C PRO A 64 -14.53 23.07 -7.77
N GLN A 65 -13.41 22.44 -7.43
CA GLN A 65 -12.58 21.63 -8.30
C GLN A 65 -12.63 20.19 -7.82
N VAL A 66 -12.57 19.22 -8.74
CA VAL A 66 -12.49 17.80 -8.43
C VAL A 66 -11.33 17.19 -9.19
N ALA A 67 -10.69 16.18 -8.60
CA ALA A 67 -9.54 15.53 -9.21
C ALA A 67 -9.41 14.08 -8.71
N ILE A 68 -8.65 13.26 -9.44
CA ILE A 68 -8.05 12.03 -8.93
C ILE A 68 -6.61 12.37 -8.55
N ALA A 69 -6.15 11.89 -7.41
CA ALA A 69 -4.75 12.04 -7.01
C ALA A 69 -4.08 10.67 -6.81
N HIS A 70 -2.90 10.51 -7.41
CA HIS A 70 -2.03 9.36 -7.16
C HIS A 70 -0.88 9.78 -6.25
N PHE A 71 -0.64 8.97 -5.22
CA PHE A 71 0.46 9.17 -4.29
C PHE A 71 1.40 7.96 -4.35
N THR A 72 2.70 8.24 -4.23
CA THR A 72 3.74 7.21 -4.16
C THR A 72 4.56 7.46 -2.90
N VAL A 73 4.40 6.59 -1.92
CA VAL A 73 5.09 6.64 -0.63
C VAL A 73 6.20 5.60 -0.64
N PRO A 74 7.49 5.98 -0.63
CA PRO A 74 8.59 5.02 -0.61
C PRO A 74 8.49 4.07 0.59
N CYS A 75 8.82 2.80 0.38
CA CYS A 75 8.75 1.81 1.47
C CYS A 75 9.79 2.05 2.58
N GLU A 76 10.82 2.84 2.30
CA GLU A 76 11.87 3.24 3.25
C GLU A 76 11.39 4.27 4.28
N THR A 77 10.19 4.85 4.11
CA THR A 77 9.64 5.81 5.06
C THR A 77 9.49 5.20 6.46
N LEU A 78 9.65 6.03 7.49
CA LEU A 78 9.54 5.58 8.88
C LEU A 78 8.13 5.15 9.25
N ASN A 79 7.13 5.78 8.62
CA ASN A 79 5.71 5.56 8.92
C ASN A 79 4.90 5.23 7.68
N ILE A 80 3.80 4.50 7.89
CA ILE A 80 2.63 4.51 7.03
C ILE A 80 1.66 5.60 7.51
N ILE A 81 0.67 5.95 6.70
CA ILE A 81 -0.40 6.88 7.07
C ILE A 81 -1.68 6.05 7.28
N GLU A 82 -2.35 6.24 8.42
CA GLU A 82 -3.62 5.59 8.67
C GLU A 82 -4.70 6.08 7.67
N SER A 83 -5.40 5.16 7.03
CA SER A 83 -6.25 5.44 5.86
C SER A 83 -7.44 6.36 6.14
N LYS A 84 -8.12 6.21 7.29
CA LYS A 84 -9.23 7.10 7.66
C LYS A 84 -8.73 8.51 7.97
N SER A 85 -7.58 8.63 8.62
CA SER A 85 -6.94 9.92 8.88
C SER A 85 -6.57 10.62 7.58
N PHE A 86 -6.06 9.87 6.61
CA PHE A 86 -5.74 10.40 5.29
C PHE A 86 -7.00 10.87 4.55
N LYS A 87 -8.10 10.10 4.62
CA LYS A 87 -9.38 10.53 4.08
C LYS A 87 -9.87 11.82 4.74
N LEU A 88 -9.82 11.93 6.07
CA LEU A 88 -10.23 13.14 6.79
C LEU A 88 -9.36 14.34 6.41
N TYR A 89 -8.04 14.13 6.27
CA TYR A 89 -7.12 15.15 5.80
C TYR A 89 -7.49 15.65 4.39
N LEU A 90 -7.73 14.74 3.43
CA LEU A 90 -8.17 15.14 2.08
C LEU A 90 -9.53 15.85 2.10
N ASN A 91 -10.46 15.42 2.98
CA ASN A 91 -11.75 16.09 3.16
C ASN A 91 -11.60 17.54 3.66
N SER A 92 -10.55 17.85 4.44
CA SER A 92 -10.32 19.21 4.92
C SER A 92 -10.02 20.22 3.80
N PHE A 93 -9.69 19.77 2.60
CA PHE A 93 -9.51 20.63 1.43
C PHE A 93 -10.83 21.12 0.83
N ASN A 94 -11.95 20.43 1.06
CA ASN A 94 -13.20 20.59 0.31
C ASN A 94 -13.73 22.03 0.27
N ASN A 95 -13.63 22.78 1.36
CA ASN A 95 -14.06 24.19 1.43
C ASN A 95 -12.87 25.16 1.60
N THR A 96 -11.64 24.67 1.39
CA THR A 96 -10.43 25.50 1.40
C THR A 96 -10.12 26.02 -0.01
N ARG A 97 -9.73 27.27 -0.10
CA ARG A 97 -9.36 27.90 -1.39
C ARG A 97 -7.88 27.70 -1.69
N PHE A 98 -7.61 27.24 -2.90
CA PHE A 98 -6.28 27.19 -3.49
C PHE A 98 -6.30 27.85 -4.85
N ALA A 99 -5.33 28.70 -5.13
CA ALA A 99 -5.29 29.46 -6.36
C ALA A 99 -5.01 28.57 -7.59
N THR A 100 -4.17 27.54 -7.41
CA THR A 100 -3.72 26.65 -8.49
C THR A 100 -3.66 25.19 -8.05
N VAL A 101 -3.67 24.27 -9.00
CA VAL A 101 -3.44 22.83 -8.77
C VAL A 101 -2.02 22.58 -8.20
N ASP A 102 -1.04 23.36 -8.66
CA ASP A 102 0.34 23.22 -8.17
C ASP A 102 0.47 23.58 -6.69
N GLU A 103 -0.33 24.55 -6.19
CA GLU A 103 -0.40 24.87 -4.77
C GLU A 103 -0.96 23.68 -3.96
N VAL A 104 -2.05 23.05 -4.44
CA VAL A 104 -2.62 21.84 -3.82
C VAL A 104 -1.58 20.71 -3.82
N LYS A 105 -0.93 20.47 -4.96
CA LYS A 105 0.11 19.43 -5.11
C LYS A 105 1.29 19.66 -4.17
N ALA A 106 1.77 20.89 -4.06
CA ALA A 106 2.88 21.27 -3.17
C ALA A 106 2.50 21.05 -1.70
N ARG A 107 1.27 21.43 -1.32
CA ARG A 107 0.74 21.24 0.03
C ARG A 107 0.66 19.75 0.39
N LEU A 108 0.00 18.95 -0.45
CA LEU A 108 -0.11 17.50 -0.27
C LEU A 108 1.28 16.86 -0.10
N ARG A 109 2.24 17.21 -0.98
CA ARG A 109 3.61 16.68 -0.90
C ARG A 109 4.31 17.04 0.40
N ALA A 110 4.20 18.29 0.83
CA ALA A 110 4.86 18.76 2.05
C ALA A 110 4.30 18.06 3.30
N ASP A 111 2.99 18.01 3.44
CA ASP A 111 2.33 17.45 4.64
C ASP A 111 2.52 15.94 4.73
N LEU A 112 2.35 15.22 3.62
CA LEU A 112 2.56 13.77 3.58
C LEU A 112 4.02 13.42 3.84
N SER A 113 4.98 14.14 3.24
CA SER A 113 6.41 13.93 3.52
C SER A 113 6.71 14.17 4.99
N ALA A 114 6.18 15.22 5.60
CA ALA A 114 6.34 15.47 7.01
C ALA A 114 5.76 14.35 7.89
N ALA A 115 4.61 13.78 7.52
CA ALA A 115 3.98 12.70 8.28
C ALA A 115 4.79 11.38 8.22
N VAL A 116 5.27 10.99 7.02
CA VAL A 116 5.93 9.68 6.84
C VAL A 116 7.39 9.64 7.29
N TRP A 117 8.07 10.80 7.38
CA TRP A 117 9.48 10.89 7.78
C TRP A 117 9.70 11.36 9.22
N ARG A 118 8.66 11.69 9.98
CA ARG A 118 8.78 12.02 11.40
C ARG A 118 9.09 10.78 12.24
N ASP A 119 10.00 10.92 13.18
CA ASP A 119 10.20 9.90 14.22
C ASP A 119 9.05 9.88 15.25
N ALA A 120 9.12 8.93 16.19
CA ALA A 120 8.11 8.77 17.24
C ALA A 120 8.02 10.00 18.18
N LEU A 121 8.98 10.90 18.15
CA LEU A 121 9.05 12.13 18.97
C LEU A 121 8.58 13.37 18.18
N GLY A 122 8.19 13.20 16.91
CA GLY A 122 7.77 14.30 16.04
C GLY A 122 8.95 15.10 15.46
N VAL A 123 10.16 14.64 15.68
CA VAL A 123 11.39 15.23 15.11
C VAL A 123 11.56 14.62 13.70
N PRO A 124 12.02 15.39 12.69
CA PRO A 124 12.46 14.79 11.43
C PRO A 124 13.50 13.72 11.77
N GLY A 125 13.21 12.45 11.44
CA GLY A 125 14.13 11.36 11.76
C GLY A 125 15.52 11.63 11.24
N ASP A 126 16.52 10.82 11.61
CA ASP A 126 17.93 10.93 11.21
C ASP A 126 18.19 10.97 9.68
N ALA A 127 17.13 10.98 8.86
CA ALA A 127 17.20 11.49 7.49
C ALA A 127 17.81 12.90 7.41
N ALA A 128 17.79 13.67 8.52
CA ALA A 128 18.54 14.91 8.68
C ALA A 128 20.07 14.69 8.84
N ALA A 129 20.50 13.48 9.21
CA ALA A 129 21.92 13.10 9.31
C ALA A 129 22.47 12.54 7.98
N SER A 130 21.60 12.24 7.01
CA SER A 130 22.02 11.85 5.66
C SER A 130 22.41 13.08 4.86
N PRO A 131 23.53 13.05 4.11
CA PRO A 131 23.95 14.14 3.22
C PRO A 131 22.97 14.39 2.06
N ALA A 132 22.01 13.51 1.82
CA ALA A 132 20.96 13.64 0.82
C ALA A 132 19.59 13.84 1.49
N PRO A 133 18.72 14.75 0.98
CA PRO A 133 17.36 14.88 1.49
C PRO A 133 16.61 13.55 1.30
N PRO A 134 15.70 13.20 2.24
CA PRO A 134 14.91 11.99 2.13
C PRO A 134 14.09 12.00 0.83
N PRO A 135 13.84 10.83 0.20
CA PRO A 135 13.04 10.73 -1.01
C PRO A 135 11.66 11.39 -0.79
N SER A 136 11.30 12.30 -1.69
CA SER A 136 10.01 12.99 -1.59
C SER A 136 8.86 12.07 -1.99
N ILE A 137 7.70 12.27 -1.35
CA ILE A 137 6.45 11.63 -1.75
C ILE A 137 6.11 12.05 -3.20
N GLY A 138 5.83 11.06 -4.05
CA GLY A 138 5.28 11.30 -5.38
C GLY A 138 3.82 11.76 -5.26
N VAL A 139 3.47 12.86 -5.93
CA VAL A 139 2.07 13.34 -6.03
C VAL A 139 1.78 13.69 -7.48
N LYS A 140 0.78 13.01 -8.08
CA LYS A 140 0.22 13.32 -9.40
C LYS A 140 -1.26 13.63 -9.22
N ILE A 141 -1.71 14.76 -9.75
CA ILE A 141 -3.13 15.15 -9.76
C ILE A 141 -3.61 15.09 -11.21
N LEU A 142 -4.74 14.45 -11.42
CA LEU A 142 -5.43 14.32 -12.69
C LEU A 142 -6.71 15.13 -12.61
N LEU A 143 -6.88 16.06 -13.53
CA LEU A 143 -8.09 16.87 -13.66
C LEU A 143 -9.13 16.16 -14.55
N PRO A 144 -10.40 16.57 -14.53
CA PRO A 144 -11.48 15.90 -15.26
C PRO A 144 -11.18 15.64 -16.74
N GLU A 145 -10.46 16.51 -17.41
CA GLU A 145 -10.04 16.36 -18.81
C GLU A 145 -9.02 15.25 -19.07
N GLU A 146 -8.48 14.66 -17.99
CA GLU A 146 -7.52 13.53 -18.05
C GLU A 146 -8.14 12.21 -17.61
N PHE A 147 -9.37 12.17 -17.12
CA PHE A 147 -9.99 10.95 -16.57
C PHE A 147 -10.14 9.83 -17.59
N ASP A 148 -10.33 10.15 -18.86
CA ASP A 148 -10.40 9.18 -19.95
C ASP A 148 -9.08 8.39 -20.15
N ARG A 149 -7.99 8.88 -19.57
CA ARG A 149 -6.67 8.24 -19.63
C ARG A 149 -6.39 7.27 -18.50
N GLU A 150 -7.34 7.08 -17.58
CA GLU A 150 -7.22 6.15 -16.47
C GLU A 150 -7.79 4.78 -16.86
N PRO A 151 -6.96 3.85 -17.36
CA PRO A 151 -7.42 2.55 -17.82
C PRO A 151 -7.82 1.65 -16.67
N VAL A 152 -8.64 0.65 -16.97
CA VAL A 152 -8.94 -0.49 -16.10
C VAL A 152 -8.31 -1.72 -16.71
N VAL A 153 -7.32 -2.32 -16.04
CA VAL A 153 -6.56 -3.46 -16.54
C VAL A 153 -6.30 -4.44 -15.40
N GLU A 154 -6.55 -5.72 -15.63
CA GLU A 154 -6.24 -6.75 -14.66
C GLU A 154 -4.72 -7.00 -14.57
N LEU A 155 -4.28 -7.55 -13.43
CA LEU A 155 -2.88 -7.96 -13.25
C LEU A 155 -2.54 -9.09 -14.23
N ASP A 156 -1.43 -8.94 -14.95
CA ASP A 156 -0.93 -9.97 -15.86
C ASP A 156 -0.30 -11.14 -15.09
N GLY A 157 -0.36 -12.34 -15.69
CA GLY A 157 0.23 -13.55 -15.14
C GLY A 157 -0.68 -14.76 -15.20
N LEU A 158 -0.15 -15.91 -14.76
CA LEU A 158 -0.92 -17.15 -14.66
C LEU A 158 -1.78 -17.08 -13.38
N SER A 159 -3.10 -17.15 -13.54
CA SER A 159 -4.03 -17.12 -12.43
C SER A 159 -3.97 -18.43 -11.62
N LEU A 160 -3.70 -18.31 -10.32
CA LEU A 160 -3.79 -19.42 -9.36
C LEU A 160 -5.25 -19.79 -9.06
N ASP A 161 -6.19 -18.87 -9.26
CA ASP A 161 -7.62 -19.05 -8.96
C ASP A 161 -8.28 -20.15 -9.82
N ARG A 162 -7.58 -20.62 -10.88
CA ARG A 162 -7.98 -21.76 -11.71
C ARG A 162 -7.86 -23.11 -10.99
N LEU A 163 -7.12 -23.17 -9.89
CA LEU A 163 -6.88 -24.41 -9.14
C LEU A 163 -8.10 -24.74 -8.28
N ASP A 164 -8.63 -25.94 -8.44
CA ASP A 164 -9.70 -26.49 -7.60
C ASP A 164 -9.06 -27.29 -6.47
N LEU A 165 -8.97 -26.68 -5.28
CA LEU A 165 -8.30 -27.29 -4.13
C LEU A 165 -9.05 -27.02 -2.81
N GLU A 166 -8.84 -27.86 -1.84
CA GLU A 166 -9.40 -27.71 -0.51
C GLU A 166 -8.56 -26.74 0.34
N CYS A 167 -9.22 -25.80 1.01
CA CYS A 167 -8.61 -24.87 1.95
C CYS A 167 -9.23 -25.05 3.34
N SER A 168 -8.39 -25.24 4.35
CA SER A 168 -8.82 -25.42 5.74
C SER A 168 -8.16 -24.45 6.73
N ARG A 169 -7.19 -23.66 6.28
CA ARG A 169 -6.44 -22.73 7.12
C ARG A 169 -6.74 -21.29 6.71
N TYR A 170 -7.13 -20.44 7.68
CA TYR A 170 -7.57 -19.07 7.47
C TYR A 170 -6.83 -18.06 8.36
N THR A 171 -5.66 -18.45 8.87
CA THR A 171 -4.66 -17.58 9.51
C THR A 171 -3.32 -17.81 8.81
N PRO A 172 -2.45 -16.79 8.67
CA PRO A 172 -1.22 -16.89 7.88
C PRO A 172 -0.43 -18.16 8.17
N ALA A 173 -0.14 -18.91 7.12
CA ALA A 173 0.41 -20.25 7.17
C ALA A 173 1.63 -20.42 6.25
N PRO A 174 2.79 -19.79 6.58
CA PRO A 174 3.97 -19.80 5.72
C PRO A 174 4.57 -21.21 5.52
N ASP A 175 4.23 -22.18 6.36
CA ASP A 175 4.61 -23.58 6.20
C ASP A 175 3.96 -24.26 4.97
N LEU A 176 2.94 -23.66 4.37
CA LEU A 176 2.36 -24.10 3.10
C LEU A 176 3.25 -23.74 1.89
N LEU A 177 4.14 -22.75 2.05
CA LEU A 177 5.05 -22.33 1.00
C LEU A 177 6.21 -23.32 0.87
N ARG A 178 6.37 -23.86 -0.33
CA ARG A 178 7.47 -24.77 -0.68
C ARG A 178 7.82 -24.62 -2.15
N VAL A 179 9.00 -25.03 -2.51
CA VAL A 179 9.46 -25.20 -3.89
C VAL A 179 9.30 -26.64 -4.34
N ILE A 180 9.26 -26.86 -5.65
CA ILE A 180 9.27 -28.20 -6.24
C ILE A 180 10.72 -28.60 -6.44
N ASP A 181 11.12 -29.68 -5.77
CA ASP A 181 12.49 -30.19 -5.80
C ASP A 181 12.85 -30.79 -7.17
N ASN A 182 14.13 -30.65 -7.53
CA ASN A 182 14.73 -31.26 -8.73
C ASN A 182 14.17 -30.76 -10.07
N GLU A 183 13.48 -29.62 -10.09
CA GLU A 183 13.09 -28.95 -11.32
C GLU A 183 14.03 -27.82 -11.70
N ALA A 184 14.09 -27.50 -12.99
CA ALA A 184 14.90 -26.38 -13.49
C ALA A 184 14.33 -25.04 -12.99
N PRO A 185 15.21 -24.06 -12.67
CA PRO A 185 14.74 -22.72 -12.29
C PRO A 185 13.86 -22.09 -13.38
N VAL A 186 12.85 -21.36 -12.94
CA VAL A 186 11.88 -20.69 -13.78
C VAL A 186 11.86 -19.19 -13.55
N SER A 187 11.23 -18.45 -14.48
CA SER A 187 10.80 -17.08 -14.26
C SER A 187 9.30 -17.02 -14.52
N GLU A 188 8.53 -16.78 -13.46
CA GLU A 188 7.06 -16.84 -13.51
C GLU A 188 6.42 -15.56 -12.98
N VAL A 189 5.22 -15.32 -13.46
CA VAL A 189 4.30 -14.30 -12.94
C VAL A 189 3.00 -15.00 -12.58
N LEU A 190 2.68 -15.03 -11.30
CA LEU A 190 1.49 -15.68 -10.74
C LEU A 190 0.54 -14.62 -10.18
N THR A 191 -0.75 -14.81 -10.33
CA THR A 191 -1.77 -13.89 -9.85
C THR A 191 -2.87 -14.61 -9.09
N SER A 192 -3.49 -13.91 -8.12
CA SER A 192 -4.71 -14.36 -7.46
C SER A 192 -5.59 -13.17 -7.08
N ASN A 193 -6.90 -13.34 -7.26
CA ASN A 193 -7.93 -12.39 -6.80
C ASN A 193 -8.53 -12.79 -5.44
N LEU A 194 -8.02 -13.84 -4.81
CA LEU A 194 -8.57 -14.43 -3.59
C LEU A 194 -7.93 -13.90 -2.32
N LEU A 195 -6.93 -13.01 -2.44
CA LEU A 195 -6.35 -12.35 -1.26
C LEU A 195 -7.43 -11.57 -0.51
N LYS A 196 -7.60 -11.89 0.75
CA LYS A 196 -8.50 -11.19 1.66
C LYS A 196 -7.87 -11.15 3.04
N SER A 197 -7.75 -9.96 3.60
CA SER A 197 -7.41 -9.73 5.00
C SER A 197 -8.50 -8.91 5.67
N ASN A 198 -8.25 -8.45 6.88
CA ASN A 198 -9.14 -7.52 7.58
C ASN A 198 -8.36 -6.31 8.05
N CYS A 199 -9.04 -5.20 8.16
CA CYS A 199 -8.50 -4.02 8.82
C CYS A 199 -8.10 -4.34 10.26
N LEU A 200 -6.90 -3.94 10.65
CA LEU A 200 -6.34 -4.21 11.99
C LEU A 200 -7.23 -3.67 13.12
N VAL A 201 -7.92 -2.55 12.90
CA VAL A 201 -8.68 -1.85 13.95
C VAL A 201 -10.17 -2.17 13.91
N THR A 202 -10.78 -2.21 12.72
CA THR A 202 -12.24 -2.36 12.59
C THR A 202 -12.70 -3.79 12.28
N GLY A 203 -11.79 -4.67 11.89
CA GLY A 203 -12.12 -6.01 11.43
C GLY A 203 -12.89 -6.07 10.09
N GLN A 204 -13.07 -4.91 9.41
CA GLN A 204 -13.71 -4.89 8.10
C GLN A 204 -12.85 -5.63 7.06
N PRO A 205 -13.46 -6.37 6.11
CA PRO A 205 -12.71 -7.10 5.10
C PRO A 205 -11.99 -6.16 4.12
N ASP A 206 -10.75 -6.48 3.82
CA ASP A 206 -9.90 -5.87 2.81
C ASP A 206 -9.67 -6.88 1.68
N TRP A 207 -10.33 -6.66 0.56
CA TRP A 207 -10.24 -7.51 -0.62
C TRP A 207 -9.11 -7.04 -1.53
N GLY A 208 -8.23 -7.96 -1.93
CA GLY A 208 -7.09 -7.67 -2.78
C GLY A 208 -6.93 -8.63 -3.95
N SER A 209 -6.27 -8.15 -4.99
CA SER A 209 -5.63 -8.96 -6.02
C SER A 209 -4.13 -8.88 -5.82
N VAL A 210 -3.43 -10.00 -5.95
CA VAL A 210 -1.97 -10.06 -5.76
C VAL A 210 -1.29 -10.62 -6.99
N GLN A 211 -0.15 -10.03 -7.33
CA GLN A 211 0.77 -10.53 -8.35
C GLN A 211 2.10 -10.84 -7.68
N ILE A 212 2.62 -12.04 -7.95
CA ILE A 212 3.92 -12.52 -7.50
C ILE A 212 4.75 -12.80 -8.74
N ARG A 213 5.82 -12.04 -8.91
CA ARG A 213 6.81 -12.23 -9.98
C ARG A 213 8.10 -12.72 -9.36
N TYR A 214 8.63 -13.85 -9.82
CA TYR A 214 9.85 -14.39 -9.25
C TYR A 214 10.71 -15.11 -10.29
N SER A 215 11.98 -15.31 -9.95
CA SER A 215 12.91 -16.19 -10.64
C SER A 215 13.60 -17.07 -9.61
N GLY A 216 13.64 -18.38 -9.81
CA GLY A 216 14.21 -19.35 -8.89
C GLY A 216 13.66 -20.75 -9.08
N ALA A 217 13.77 -21.60 -8.08
CA ALA A 217 13.11 -22.89 -8.08
C ALA A 217 11.58 -22.71 -8.21
N PRO A 218 10.88 -23.57 -8.97
CA PRO A 218 9.42 -23.48 -9.13
C PRO A 218 8.71 -23.55 -7.77
N ILE A 219 7.83 -22.59 -7.50
CA ILE A 219 7.00 -22.59 -6.29
C ILE A 219 5.79 -23.50 -6.51
N ASP A 220 5.48 -24.35 -5.54
CA ASP A 220 4.26 -25.16 -5.55
C ASP A 220 3.02 -24.23 -5.57
N GLN A 221 2.31 -24.22 -6.69
CA GLN A 221 1.20 -23.31 -6.91
C GLN A 221 -0.01 -23.60 -6.03
N GLU A 222 -0.23 -24.87 -5.65
CA GLU A 222 -1.31 -25.25 -4.73
C GLU A 222 -1.02 -24.73 -3.32
N GLY A 223 0.19 -24.97 -2.80
CA GLY A 223 0.63 -24.44 -1.52
C GLY A 223 0.62 -22.91 -1.49
N LEU A 224 1.03 -22.27 -2.57
CA LEU A 224 0.99 -20.81 -2.69
C LEU A 224 -0.44 -20.27 -2.63
N LEU A 225 -1.40 -20.89 -3.35
CA LEU A 225 -2.79 -20.45 -3.30
C LEU A 225 -3.39 -20.66 -1.92
N GLN A 226 -3.16 -21.83 -1.29
CA GLN A 226 -3.59 -22.09 0.10
C GLN A 226 -3.01 -21.07 1.08
N TYR A 227 -1.73 -20.69 0.92
CA TYR A 227 -1.09 -19.65 1.71
C TYR A 227 -1.77 -18.29 1.53
N LEU A 228 -2.05 -17.86 0.31
CA LEU A 228 -2.75 -16.59 0.07
C LEU A 228 -4.16 -16.59 0.69
N VAL A 229 -4.90 -17.71 0.56
CA VAL A 229 -6.22 -17.89 1.17
C VAL A 229 -6.14 -17.86 2.71
N SER A 230 -5.03 -18.28 3.29
CA SER A 230 -4.86 -18.29 4.76
C SER A 230 -4.93 -16.90 5.41
N TYR A 231 -4.77 -15.82 4.65
CA TYR A 231 -4.94 -14.45 5.16
C TYR A 231 -6.39 -14.09 5.51
N ARG A 232 -7.35 -14.93 5.19
CA ARG A 232 -8.79 -14.63 5.24
C ARG A 232 -9.29 -14.08 6.59
N ASN A 233 -8.69 -14.48 7.71
CA ASN A 233 -9.01 -13.98 9.04
C ASN A 233 -7.86 -13.18 9.68
N HIS A 234 -6.85 -12.80 8.90
CA HIS A 234 -5.73 -12.02 9.38
C HIS A 234 -6.05 -10.53 9.41
N ASN A 235 -5.67 -9.87 10.51
CA ASN A 235 -5.88 -8.44 10.71
C ASN A 235 -4.55 -7.69 10.60
N GLU A 236 -4.35 -6.93 9.53
CA GLU A 236 -3.14 -6.15 9.30
C GLU A 236 -3.41 -5.05 8.28
N PHE A 237 -2.58 -3.98 8.23
CA PHE A 237 -2.66 -2.98 7.16
C PHE A 237 -2.15 -3.57 5.84
N HIS A 238 -2.59 -3.01 4.72
CA HIS A 238 -2.26 -3.51 3.37
C HIS A 238 -0.76 -3.58 3.13
N GLU A 239 -0.03 -2.52 3.53
CA GLU A 239 1.41 -2.41 3.40
C GLU A 239 2.14 -3.53 4.16
N GLN A 240 1.68 -3.78 5.38
CA GLN A 240 2.24 -4.81 6.25
C GLN A 240 1.94 -6.22 5.74
N CYS A 241 0.72 -6.47 5.23
CA CYS A 241 0.36 -7.73 4.59
C CYS A 241 1.30 -8.06 3.41
N VAL A 242 1.58 -7.07 2.56
CA VAL A 242 2.47 -7.29 1.40
C VAL A 242 3.92 -7.50 1.84
N GLU A 243 4.40 -6.78 2.85
CA GLU A 243 5.72 -7.01 3.42
C GLU A 243 5.84 -8.43 4.03
N ARG A 244 4.81 -8.91 4.73
CA ARG A 244 4.75 -10.28 5.26
C ARG A 244 4.76 -11.32 4.14
N ILE A 245 3.92 -11.16 3.10
CA ILE A 245 3.90 -12.07 1.95
C ILE A 245 5.27 -12.10 1.27
N PHE A 246 5.92 -10.93 1.12
CA PHE A 246 7.27 -10.86 0.56
C PHE A 246 8.27 -11.64 1.42
N MET A 247 8.29 -11.42 2.74
CA MET A 247 9.23 -12.07 3.66
C MET A 247 9.01 -13.57 3.77
N ASP A 248 7.76 -14.02 3.80
CA ASP A 248 7.43 -15.44 3.85
C ASP A 248 7.90 -16.16 2.59
N LEU A 249 7.64 -15.60 1.40
CA LEU A 249 8.14 -16.13 0.12
C LEU A 249 9.66 -16.08 0.06
N TRP A 250 10.27 -14.97 0.47
CA TRP A 250 11.72 -14.79 0.47
C TRP A 250 12.42 -15.83 1.34
N THR A 251 11.88 -16.07 2.51
CA THR A 251 12.46 -17.00 3.49
C THR A 251 12.18 -18.46 3.13
N ARG A 252 10.96 -18.79 2.70
CA ARG A 252 10.54 -20.19 2.47
C ARG A 252 10.92 -20.73 1.11
N CYS A 253 10.85 -19.90 0.07
CA CYS A 253 11.10 -20.33 -1.31
C CYS A 253 12.47 -19.88 -1.83
N GLN A 254 13.15 -18.96 -1.16
CA GLN A 254 14.51 -18.47 -1.47
C GLN A 254 14.71 -18.13 -2.97
N PRO A 255 13.83 -17.34 -3.59
CA PRO A 255 13.96 -16.99 -4.99
C PRO A 255 15.20 -16.10 -5.23
N VAL A 256 15.80 -16.18 -6.41
CA VAL A 256 16.89 -15.27 -6.83
C VAL A 256 16.38 -13.84 -7.01
N ARG A 257 15.15 -13.70 -7.48
CA ARG A 257 14.44 -12.42 -7.62
C ARG A 257 13.00 -12.60 -7.19
N LEU A 258 12.46 -11.61 -6.50
CA LEU A 258 11.07 -11.60 -6.07
C LEU A 258 10.49 -10.19 -6.19
N ALA A 259 9.27 -10.11 -6.68
CA ALA A 259 8.44 -8.91 -6.56
C ALA A 259 7.02 -9.32 -6.18
N VAL A 260 6.44 -8.63 -5.22
CA VAL A 260 5.06 -8.80 -4.75
C VAL A 260 4.33 -7.48 -4.90
N TYR A 261 3.22 -7.49 -5.60
CA TYR A 261 2.36 -6.35 -5.84
C TYR A 261 0.92 -6.70 -5.50
N ALA A 262 0.29 -5.94 -4.62
CA ALA A 262 -1.13 -6.11 -4.34
C ALA A 262 -1.94 -4.87 -4.74
N ARG A 263 -3.17 -5.13 -5.21
CA ARG A 263 -4.18 -4.13 -5.55
C ARG A 263 -5.39 -4.38 -4.67
N TYR A 264 -5.65 -3.47 -3.72
CA TYR A 264 -6.78 -3.58 -2.81
C TYR A 264 -7.98 -2.76 -3.29
N THR A 265 -9.17 -3.26 -3.01
CA THR A 265 -10.40 -2.52 -3.30
C THR A 265 -10.45 -1.25 -2.46
N ARG A 266 -10.91 -0.15 -3.07
CA ARG A 266 -11.02 1.13 -2.37
C ARG A 266 -12.03 1.08 -1.22
N ARG A 267 -11.72 1.83 -0.16
CA ARG A 267 -12.64 2.13 0.92
C ARG A 267 -12.62 3.62 1.21
N GLY A 268 -13.80 4.23 1.33
CA GLY A 268 -13.88 5.66 1.59
C GLY A 268 -13.23 6.53 0.52
N GLY A 269 -13.22 6.11 -0.75
CA GLY A 269 -12.62 6.86 -1.86
C GLY A 269 -11.10 6.75 -1.97
N LEU A 270 -10.44 5.85 -1.20
CA LEU A 270 -9.01 5.58 -1.25
C LEU A 270 -8.72 4.11 -1.53
N ASP A 271 -7.77 3.81 -2.38
CA ASP A 271 -7.13 2.50 -2.46
C ASP A 271 -5.64 2.58 -2.07
N ILE A 272 -5.08 1.45 -1.63
CA ILE A 272 -3.70 1.33 -1.17
C ILE A 272 -3.10 0.09 -1.82
N ASN A 273 -2.06 0.26 -2.62
CA ASN A 273 -1.51 -0.77 -3.48
C ASN A 273 0.00 -0.90 -3.24
N PRO A 274 0.43 -1.70 -2.25
CA PRO A 274 1.83 -1.85 -1.92
C PRO A 274 2.57 -2.70 -2.95
N PHE A 275 3.80 -2.28 -3.26
CA PHE A 275 4.74 -3.01 -4.11
C PHE A 275 6.06 -3.20 -3.39
N ARG A 276 6.58 -4.43 -3.38
CA ARG A 276 7.90 -4.78 -2.80
C ARG A 276 8.67 -5.66 -3.78
N THR A 277 9.98 -5.40 -3.91
CA THR A 277 10.86 -6.14 -4.82
C THR A 277 12.25 -6.31 -4.24
N SER A 278 12.89 -7.46 -4.46
CA SER A 278 14.25 -7.78 -3.98
C SER A 278 15.35 -7.08 -4.79
N TYR A 279 15.02 -6.38 -5.86
CA TYR A 279 16.01 -5.71 -6.75
C TYR A 279 15.48 -4.35 -7.22
N PRO A 280 16.36 -3.38 -7.45
CA PRO A 280 15.94 -2.07 -7.97
C PRO A 280 15.28 -2.21 -9.34
N GLN A 281 14.06 -1.72 -9.47
CA GLN A 281 13.34 -1.64 -10.73
C GLN A 281 12.34 -0.48 -10.72
N ALA A 282 11.81 -0.14 -11.90
CA ALA A 282 10.73 0.82 -11.99
C ALA A 282 9.48 0.31 -11.25
N LEU A 283 8.77 1.22 -10.61
CA LEU A 283 7.49 0.90 -9.99
C LEU A 283 6.49 0.47 -11.06
N PRO A 284 5.59 -0.48 -10.74
CA PRO A 284 4.49 -0.82 -11.64
C PRO A 284 3.58 0.40 -11.83
N GLY A 285 2.88 0.45 -12.96
CA GLY A 285 1.86 1.48 -13.17
C GLY A 285 0.77 1.41 -12.10
N ASN A 286 0.30 2.55 -11.62
CA ASN A 286 -0.83 2.61 -10.69
C ASN A 286 -2.17 2.48 -11.42
N THR A 287 -2.29 1.49 -12.30
CA THR A 287 -3.49 1.20 -13.07
C THR A 287 -4.45 0.38 -12.24
N ARG A 288 -5.70 0.81 -12.11
CA ARG A 288 -6.71 0.09 -11.32
C ARG A 288 -7.21 -1.17 -12.02
N THR A 289 -7.60 -2.17 -11.22
CA THR A 289 -8.35 -3.34 -11.68
C THR A 289 -9.86 -3.06 -11.68
N ALA A 290 -10.66 -3.94 -12.27
CA ALA A 290 -12.12 -3.78 -12.33
C ALA A 290 -12.79 -3.75 -10.93
N ARG A 291 -12.15 -4.33 -9.92
CA ARG A 291 -12.66 -4.38 -8.55
C ARG A 291 -12.33 -3.17 -7.68
N GLN A 292 -11.51 -2.25 -8.16
CA GLN A 292 -11.06 -1.06 -7.41
C GLN A 292 -11.94 0.17 -7.63
#